data_ff82f3e8526d09deee39e09d0e27d508
#
_entry.id   ff82f3e8526d09deee39e09d0e27d508
#
_cell.length_a   1.000
_cell.length_b   1.000
_cell.length_c   1.000
_cell.angle_alpha   90.00
_cell.angle_beta   90.00
_cell.angle_gamma   90.00
#
_symmetry.space_group_name_H-M   'P 1'
#
loop_
_entity.id
_entity.type
_entity.pdbx_description
1 polymer ?
#
loop_
_entity_poly.entity_id
_entity_poly.type
_entity_poly.pdbx_seq_one_letter_code
_entity_poly.pdbx_strand_id
1 'polypeptide(L)'
;MNKEFKIPVSSPKELTKLEILKERLKPLIGIEFILTGKPKTDGSNTRKLIAGQLEKFPLPTVAHKDEYEIVPPKKKGIPKIVREFIDTYIVTSGKSYNLQVWNRIPASQTLLIKYDSGENLKCSDVRFILTKIDVTNMKVSSIIIATPTYIVEKFGEFGKPTIKHQLLISSKIRKEIYDSIDKIMFFKDSKKLSYLIRHDFEPPKNNMTEEAKSNEILSIELIKTMVAEKLIGFKLAADSTKNRGQALERKVLELLGYSSSDSDLLYGAFPDIPNQLLEVKVQDTQTVDLGKFSPEKETIIIENLNITTFDIRYLIALTNPQTEIIEGIILSPGEKLGEVFSYVSDQSYKCQRLIPMDIFEKYKGEVVINPD
;
A
#
# COMPACT_ATOMS: atom_id res chain seq x y z
N MET A 1 7.95 -31.03 5.96
CA MET A 1 9.12 -30.74 5.10
C MET A 1 8.66 -29.81 3.99
N ASN A 2 8.80 -28.49 4.18
CA ASN A 2 8.53 -27.50 3.13
C ASN A 2 9.67 -27.57 2.13
N LYS A 3 9.39 -28.08 0.94
CA LYS A 3 10.30 -27.91 -0.20
C LYS A 3 10.31 -26.42 -0.53
N GLU A 4 11.31 -25.69 -0.04
CA GLU A 4 11.65 -24.38 -0.60
C GLU A 4 11.94 -24.58 -2.09
N PHE A 5 11.05 -24.09 -2.94
CA PHE A 5 11.33 -23.99 -4.37
C PHE A 5 12.50 -23.00 -4.53
N LYS A 6 13.69 -23.56 -4.77
CA LYS A 6 14.86 -22.75 -5.18
C LYS A 6 14.53 -22.14 -6.53
N ILE A 7 14.20 -20.85 -6.55
CA ILE A 7 14.03 -20.10 -7.80
C ILE A 7 15.43 -19.78 -8.31
N PRO A 8 15.81 -20.32 -9.44
CA PRO A 8 17.10 -20.04 -10.04
C PRO A 8 17.16 -18.58 -10.52
N VAL A 9 18.27 -17.89 -10.32
CA VAL A 9 18.52 -16.51 -10.76
C VAL A 9 19.58 -16.52 -11.84
N SER A 10 19.28 -15.93 -13.00
CA SER A 10 20.25 -15.73 -14.05
C SER A 10 21.21 -14.58 -13.73
N SER A 11 22.43 -14.63 -14.22
CA SER A 11 23.34 -13.50 -14.19
C SER A 11 22.85 -12.36 -15.11
N PRO A 12 23.30 -11.10 -14.90
CA PRO A 12 22.90 -9.98 -15.75
C PRO A 12 23.21 -10.16 -17.24
N LYS A 13 24.28 -10.89 -17.57
CA LYS A 13 24.66 -11.19 -18.96
C LYS A 13 23.70 -12.15 -19.66
N GLU A 14 22.93 -12.88 -18.90
CA GLU A 14 22.06 -13.97 -19.37
C GLU A 14 20.58 -13.61 -19.37
N LEU A 15 20.24 -12.37 -19.02
CA LEU A 15 18.85 -11.90 -19.12
C LEU A 15 18.38 -11.99 -20.59
N THR A 16 17.22 -12.58 -20.79
CA THR A 16 16.60 -12.69 -22.13
C THR A 16 16.48 -11.31 -22.77
N LYS A 17 16.90 -11.18 -24.03
CA LYS A 17 16.76 -9.93 -24.81
C LYS A 17 15.30 -9.50 -24.86
N LEU A 18 15.03 -8.19 -24.86
CA LEU A 18 13.66 -7.65 -24.84
C LEU A 18 12.81 -8.16 -26.01
N GLU A 19 13.39 -8.27 -27.21
CA GLU A 19 12.68 -8.79 -28.39
C GLU A 19 12.26 -10.26 -28.22
N ILE A 20 13.13 -11.09 -27.64
CA ILE A 20 12.81 -12.48 -27.32
C ILE A 20 11.73 -12.54 -26.24
N LEU A 21 11.83 -11.69 -25.23
CA LEU A 21 10.82 -11.60 -24.17
C LEU A 21 9.46 -11.19 -24.73
N LYS A 22 9.43 -10.24 -25.68
CA LYS A 22 8.22 -9.84 -26.41
C LYS A 22 7.58 -11.05 -27.09
N GLU A 23 8.35 -11.80 -27.88
CA GLU A 23 7.84 -12.99 -28.58
C GLU A 23 7.29 -14.06 -27.62
N ARG A 24 7.98 -14.28 -26.50
CA ARG A 24 7.53 -15.24 -25.46
C ARG A 24 6.22 -14.84 -24.80
N LEU A 25 5.92 -13.54 -24.70
CA LEU A 25 4.71 -13.02 -24.07
C LEU A 25 3.52 -12.85 -25.04
N LYS A 26 3.75 -12.86 -26.36
CA LYS A 26 2.68 -12.74 -27.37
C LYS A 26 1.51 -13.71 -27.17
N PRO A 27 1.74 -15.00 -26.82
CA PRO A 27 0.64 -15.95 -26.64
C PRO A 27 -0.32 -15.59 -25.48
N LEU A 28 0.04 -14.62 -24.64
CA LEU A 28 -0.84 -14.17 -23.56
C LEU A 28 -1.92 -13.19 -24.02
N ILE A 29 -1.77 -12.57 -25.19
CA ILE A 29 -2.78 -11.67 -25.73
C ILE A 29 -4.07 -12.44 -26.02
N GLY A 30 -5.19 -11.93 -25.57
CA GLY A 30 -6.51 -12.55 -25.71
C GLY A 30 -6.81 -13.68 -24.73
N ILE A 31 -5.84 -14.09 -23.89
CA ILE A 31 -6.07 -15.09 -22.83
C ILE A 31 -7.08 -14.55 -21.83
N GLU A 32 -7.99 -15.41 -21.41
CA GLU A 32 -8.97 -15.09 -20.36
C GLU A 32 -8.26 -14.75 -19.05
N PHE A 33 -8.72 -13.67 -18.42
CA PHE A 33 -8.22 -13.21 -17.14
C PHE A 33 -9.36 -12.68 -16.26
N ILE A 34 -9.85 -13.53 -15.36
CA ILE A 34 -10.96 -13.18 -14.49
C ILE A 34 -10.47 -12.29 -13.36
N LEU A 35 -10.98 -11.07 -13.31
CA LEU A 35 -10.73 -10.13 -12.21
C LEU A 35 -11.53 -10.56 -10.96
N THR A 36 -10.86 -10.62 -9.84
CA THR A 36 -11.48 -10.94 -8.54
C THR A 36 -12.03 -9.70 -7.83
N GLY A 37 -11.75 -8.50 -8.35
CA GLY A 37 -12.04 -7.23 -7.71
C GLY A 37 -11.11 -6.92 -6.52
N LYS A 38 -10.13 -7.79 -6.24
CA LYS A 38 -9.14 -7.63 -5.17
C LYS A 38 -7.76 -7.33 -5.77
N PRO A 39 -7.28 -6.07 -5.75
CA PRO A 39 -6.05 -5.65 -6.45
C PRO A 39 -4.82 -6.48 -6.11
N LYS A 40 -4.67 -6.92 -4.85
CA LYS A 40 -3.55 -7.78 -4.44
C LYS A 40 -3.61 -9.17 -5.09
N THR A 41 -4.82 -9.74 -5.15
CA THR A 41 -5.06 -11.05 -5.76
C THR A 41 -4.86 -10.96 -7.26
N ASP A 42 -5.45 -9.95 -7.91
CA ASP A 42 -5.36 -9.74 -9.34
C ASP A 42 -3.90 -9.48 -9.78
N GLY A 43 -3.16 -8.65 -9.03
CA GLY A 43 -1.73 -8.46 -9.25
C GLY A 43 -0.91 -9.74 -9.03
N SER A 44 -1.30 -10.61 -8.08
CA SER A 44 -0.66 -11.92 -7.89
C SER A 44 -0.96 -12.88 -9.04
N ASN A 45 -2.20 -12.88 -9.54
CA ASN A 45 -2.61 -13.71 -10.67
C ASN A 45 -1.91 -13.28 -11.96
N THR A 46 -1.79 -11.97 -12.20
CA THR A 46 -1.01 -11.43 -13.33
C THR A 46 0.44 -11.91 -13.27
N ARG A 47 1.07 -11.83 -12.11
CA ARG A 47 2.44 -12.35 -11.93
C ARG A 47 2.54 -13.84 -12.23
N LYS A 48 1.58 -14.66 -11.75
CA LYS A 48 1.54 -16.10 -12.04
C LYS A 48 1.36 -16.39 -13.52
N LEU A 49 0.51 -15.62 -14.19
CA LEU A 49 0.28 -15.73 -15.62
C LEU A 49 1.59 -15.49 -16.40
N ILE A 50 2.28 -14.38 -16.12
CA ILE A 50 3.56 -14.04 -16.76
C ILE A 50 4.62 -15.10 -16.45
N ALA A 51 4.77 -15.48 -15.17
CA ALA A 51 5.75 -16.48 -14.77
C ALA A 51 5.51 -17.83 -15.45
N GLY A 52 4.27 -18.34 -15.43
CA GLY A 52 3.92 -19.61 -16.05
C GLY A 52 4.12 -19.63 -17.56
N GLN A 53 3.97 -18.47 -18.22
CA GLN A 53 4.31 -18.37 -19.64
C GLN A 53 5.82 -18.43 -19.88
N LEU A 54 6.60 -17.72 -19.06
CA LEU A 54 8.06 -17.70 -19.22
C LEU A 54 8.73 -19.02 -18.83
N GLU A 55 8.14 -19.78 -17.91
CA GLU A 55 8.62 -21.11 -17.48
C GLU A 55 8.57 -22.16 -18.61
N LYS A 56 7.79 -21.92 -19.66
CA LYS A 56 7.75 -22.82 -20.85
C LYS A 56 9.01 -22.77 -21.69
N PHE A 57 9.90 -21.84 -21.47
CA PHE A 57 11.13 -21.66 -22.25
C PHE A 57 12.35 -22.06 -21.42
N PRO A 58 13.42 -22.59 -22.09
CA PRO A 58 14.66 -22.85 -21.41
C PRO A 58 15.20 -21.61 -20.75
N LEU A 59 15.73 -21.79 -19.55
CA LEU A 59 16.40 -20.72 -18.83
C LEU A 59 17.80 -20.50 -19.37
N PRO A 60 18.28 -19.26 -19.37
CA PRO A 60 19.70 -19.02 -19.39
C PRO A 60 20.37 -19.71 -18.18
N THR A 61 21.68 -19.77 -18.15
CA THR A 61 22.45 -20.32 -17.04
C THR A 61 22.02 -19.68 -15.71
N VAL A 62 21.93 -20.47 -14.68
CA VAL A 62 21.26 -20.11 -13.45
C VAL A 62 22.27 -20.11 -12.31
N ALA A 63 22.44 -18.97 -11.64
CA ALA A 63 23.18 -18.88 -10.42
C ALA A 63 22.46 -19.64 -9.28
N HIS A 64 23.20 -20.36 -8.45
CA HIS A 64 22.67 -20.96 -7.23
C HIS A 64 22.39 -19.87 -6.20
N LYS A 65 21.46 -20.12 -5.26
CA LYS A 65 21.06 -19.15 -4.23
C LYS A 65 22.24 -18.68 -3.38
N ASP A 66 23.27 -19.47 -3.27
CA ASP A 66 24.47 -19.18 -2.50
C ASP A 66 25.48 -18.32 -3.28
N GLU A 67 25.26 -18.07 -4.56
CA GLU A 67 26.12 -17.31 -5.47
C GLU A 67 25.70 -15.84 -5.65
N TYR A 68 24.67 -15.41 -4.93
CA TYR A 68 24.20 -14.03 -4.99
C TYR A 68 23.61 -13.54 -3.66
N GLU A 69 23.71 -12.24 -3.45
CA GLU A 69 23.10 -11.52 -2.33
C GLU A 69 22.03 -10.55 -2.84
N ILE A 70 20.85 -10.59 -2.21
CA ILE A 70 19.82 -9.57 -2.42
C ILE A 70 20.14 -8.38 -1.53
N VAL A 71 20.43 -7.23 -2.13
CA VAL A 71 20.71 -6.00 -1.40
C VAL A 71 19.45 -5.50 -0.69
N PRO A 72 19.53 -5.09 0.58
CA PRO A 72 18.38 -4.55 1.32
C PRO A 72 17.69 -3.38 0.60
N PRO A 73 16.37 -3.23 0.79
CA PRO A 73 15.50 -3.94 1.74
C PRO A 73 14.97 -5.27 1.20
N LYS A 74 15.23 -6.35 1.91
CA LYS A 74 14.93 -7.73 1.48
C LYS A 74 13.43 -8.07 1.37
N LYS A 75 12.53 -7.32 2.04
CA LYS A 75 11.10 -7.65 2.11
C LYS A 75 10.25 -7.04 1.00
N LYS A 76 10.65 -5.90 0.45
CA LYS A 76 9.96 -5.21 -0.65
C LYS A 76 10.97 -4.65 -1.65
N GLY A 77 10.52 -4.38 -2.88
CA GLY A 77 11.35 -3.73 -3.90
C GLY A 77 12.18 -4.70 -4.76
N ILE A 78 12.13 -6.00 -4.49
CA ILE A 78 12.73 -7.02 -5.35
C ILE A 78 11.75 -7.34 -6.46
N PRO A 79 12.19 -7.43 -7.72
CA PRO A 79 11.35 -7.89 -8.82
C PRO A 79 10.74 -9.25 -8.51
N LYS A 80 9.44 -9.42 -8.77
CA LYS A 80 8.70 -10.62 -8.37
C LYS A 80 9.00 -11.84 -9.22
N ILE A 81 9.48 -11.60 -10.46
CA ILE A 81 10.04 -12.64 -11.32
C ILE A 81 11.55 -12.39 -11.36
N VAL A 82 12.23 -12.83 -10.32
CA VAL A 82 13.65 -12.54 -10.10
C VAL A 82 14.52 -13.10 -11.23
N ARG A 83 14.19 -14.26 -11.75
CA ARG A 83 14.89 -14.98 -12.81
C ARG A 83 15.12 -14.16 -14.09
N GLU A 84 14.08 -13.41 -14.51
CA GLU A 84 14.14 -12.52 -15.68
C GLU A 84 14.28 -11.06 -15.26
N PHE A 85 14.48 -10.81 -13.98
CA PHE A 85 14.54 -9.49 -13.36
C PHE A 85 13.35 -8.61 -13.73
N ILE A 86 12.17 -9.21 -13.63
CA ILE A 86 10.89 -8.63 -14.05
C ILE A 86 10.07 -8.21 -12.85
N ASP A 87 9.49 -7.02 -12.93
CA ASP A 87 8.41 -6.57 -12.05
C ASP A 87 7.10 -6.43 -12.83
N THR A 88 6.07 -7.14 -12.39
CA THR A 88 4.79 -7.24 -13.11
C THR A 88 3.73 -6.36 -12.48
N TYR A 89 2.95 -5.73 -13.32
CA TYR A 89 1.86 -4.85 -12.94
C TYR A 89 0.61 -5.16 -13.76
N ILE A 90 -0.54 -5.12 -13.09
CA ILE A 90 -1.85 -5.20 -13.73
C ILE A 90 -2.38 -3.80 -13.98
N VAL A 91 -2.91 -3.57 -15.17
CA VAL A 91 -3.55 -2.33 -15.59
C VAL A 91 -5.00 -2.65 -15.97
N THR A 92 -5.97 -1.97 -15.35
CA THR A 92 -7.39 -2.25 -15.57
C THR A 92 -8.09 -1.08 -16.26
N SER A 93 -8.57 -0.09 -15.51
CA SER A 93 -9.38 1.02 -16.02
C SER A 93 -8.92 2.35 -15.43
N GLY A 94 -9.46 3.47 -15.95
CA GLY A 94 -9.19 4.83 -15.50
C GLY A 94 -8.54 5.68 -16.59
N LYS A 95 -8.33 6.97 -16.32
CA LYS A 95 -7.66 7.91 -17.25
C LYS A 95 -6.15 7.70 -17.31
N SER A 96 -5.57 7.19 -16.24
CA SER A 96 -4.14 6.90 -16.12
C SER A 96 -3.89 5.73 -15.18
N TYR A 97 -2.77 5.06 -15.35
CA TYR A 97 -2.25 4.05 -14.45
C TYR A 97 -1.20 4.65 -13.52
N ASN A 98 -1.33 4.46 -12.22
CA ASN A 98 -0.35 4.90 -11.24
C ASN A 98 0.66 3.76 -10.97
N LEU A 99 1.79 3.80 -11.67
CA LEU A 99 2.90 2.87 -11.44
C LEU A 99 3.55 3.17 -10.09
N GLN A 100 3.48 2.21 -9.16
CA GLN A 100 4.07 2.32 -7.82
C GLN A 100 5.23 1.34 -7.67
N VAL A 101 6.41 1.86 -7.47
CA VAL A 101 7.63 1.07 -7.26
C VAL A 101 8.09 1.23 -5.81
N TRP A 102 8.32 0.10 -5.14
CA TRP A 102 8.66 0.08 -3.72
C TRP A 102 10.15 -0.16 -3.50
N ASN A 103 10.70 0.56 -2.54
CA ASN A 103 12.05 0.42 -1.97
C ASN A 103 13.20 0.44 -3.00
N ARG A 104 12.96 1.06 -4.13
CA ARG A 104 13.98 1.39 -5.13
C ARG A 104 13.58 2.63 -5.91
N ILE A 105 14.57 3.34 -6.39
CA ILE A 105 14.37 4.48 -7.30
C ILE A 105 14.58 3.95 -8.72
N PRO A 106 13.52 3.84 -9.53
CA PRO A 106 13.65 3.37 -10.91
C PRO A 106 14.65 4.21 -11.71
N ALA A 107 15.30 3.59 -12.66
CA ALA A 107 16.39 4.15 -13.48
C ALA A 107 17.67 4.54 -12.71
N SER A 108 17.73 4.38 -11.39
CA SER A 108 18.94 4.61 -10.62
C SER A 108 19.97 3.47 -10.79
N GLN A 109 21.23 3.77 -10.48
CA GLN A 109 22.33 2.81 -10.48
C GLN A 109 22.45 2.03 -9.16
N THR A 110 21.46 2.15 -8.27
CA THR A 110 21.43 1.43 -6.99
C THR A 110 21.36 -0.08 -7.22
N LEU A 111 22.23 -0.81 -6.53
CA LEU A 111 22.29 -2.27 -6.62
C LEU A 111 21.07 -2.92 -5.99
N LEU A 112 20.55 -3.94 -6.64
CA LEU A 112 19.49 -4.81 -6.12
C LEU A 112 19.95 -6.23 -5.87
N ILE A 113 20.83 -6.74 -6.72
CA ILE A 113 21.41 -8.08 -6.57
C ILE A 113 22.91 -7.98 -6.83
N LYS A 114 23.70 -8.60 -5.95
CA LYS A 114 25.13 -8.82 -6.10
C LYS A 114 25.38 -10.29 -6.35
N TYR A 115 26.17 -10.61 -7.37
CA TYR A 115 26.63 -11.97 -7.66
C TYR A 115 28.09 -12.13 -7.23
N ASP A 116 28.48 -13.33 -6.81
CA ASP A 116 29.86 -13.65 -6.43
C ASP A 116 30.81 -13.52 -7.62
N SER A 117 30.30 -13.64 -8.84
CA SER A 117 31.04 -13.36 -10.08
C SER A 117 31.51 -11.90 -10.23
N GLY A 118 31.04 -11.00 -9.35
CA GLY A 118 31.30 -9.55 -9.45
C GLY A 118 30.32 -8.81 -10.35
N GLU A 119 29.42 -9.51 -11.04
CA GLU A 119 28.34 -8.91 -11.82
C GLU A 119 27.18 -8.54 -10.90
N ASN A 120 26.50 -7.44 -11.19
CA ASN A 120 25.43 -6.94 -10.35
C ASN A 120 24.23 -6.47 -11.16
N LEU A 121 23.03 -6.68 -10.61
CA LEU A 121 21.80 -6.12 -11.15
C LEU A 121 21.41 -4.85 -10.38
N LYS A 122 21.08 -3.81 -11.11
CA LYS A 122 20.73 -2.48 -10.61
C LYS A 122 19.25 -2.19 -10.80
N CYS A 123 18.77 -1.11 -10.18
CA CYS A 123 17.39 -0.65 -10.36
C CYS A 123 17.06 -0.34 -11.83
N SER A 124 18.04 0.13 -12.61
CA SER A 124 17.91 0.41 -14.06
C SER A 124 17.73 -0.84 -14.92
N ASP A 125 18.18 -2.01 -14.46
CA ASP A 125 18.13 -3.26 -15.23
C ASP A 125 16.78 -3.98 -15.12
N VAL A 126 15.90 -3.50 -14.22
CA VAL A 126 14.54 -4.07 -14.04
C VAL A 126 13.73 -3.88 -15.31
N ARG A 127 12.96 -4.91 -15.67
CA ARG A 127 11.98 -4.86 -16.76
C ARG A 127 10.58 -4.83 -16.17
N PHE A 128 9.83 -3.78 -16.47
CA PHE A 128 8.42 -3.67 -16.08
C PHE A 128 7.55 -4.34 -17.14
N ILE A 129 6.72 -5.27 -16.71
CA ILE A 129 5.67 -5.86 -17.54
C ILE A 129 4.33 -5.30 -17.10
N LEU A 130 3.80 -4.38 -17.89
CA LEU A 130 2.52 -3.73 -17.65
C LEU A 130 1.46 -4.48 -18.46
N THR A 131 0.61 -5.26 -17.79
CA THR A 131 -0.39 -6.11 -18.44
C THR A 131 -1.76 -5.45 -18.32
N LYS A 132 -2.29 -4.99 -19.45
CA LYS A 132 -3.63 -4.40 -19.55
C LYS A 132 -4.67 -5.50 -19.67
N ILE A 133 -5.68 -5.43 -18.82
CA ILE A 133 -6.86 -6.30 -18.87
C ILE A 133 -8.03 -5.50 -19.44
N ASP A 134 -8.68 -6.04 -20.44
CA ASP A 134 -10.00 -5.60 -20.89
C ASP A 134 -11.02 -6.07 -19.84
N VAL A 135 -11.53 -5.11 -19.05
CA VAL A 135 -12.41 -5.40 -17.92
C VAL A 135 -13.81 -5.85 -18.37
N THR A 136 -14.20 -5.57 -19.61
CA THR A 136 -15.50 -5.97 -20.19
C THR A 136 -15.43 -7.41 -20.67
N ASN A 137 -14.38 -7.76 -21.40
CA ASN A 137 -14.23 -9.08 -22.00
C ASN A 137 -13.41 -10.06 -21.13
N MET A 138 -12.91 -9.60 -19.98
CA MET A 138 -12.08 -10.39 -19.06
C MET A 138 -10.89 -11.08 -19.75
N LYS A 139 -10.16 -10.33 -20.58
CA LYS A 139 -9.03 -10.84 -21.35
C LYS A 139 -7.82 -9.92 -21.27
N VAL A 140 -6.64 -10.49 -21.45
CA VAL A 140 -5.41 -9.71 -21.65
C VAL A 140 -5.52 -8.93 -22.94
N SER A 141 -5.53 -7.61 -22.86
CA SER A 141 -5.74 -6.70 -23.99
C SER A 141 -4.43 -6.26 -24.64
N SER A 142 -3.44 -5.88 -23.83
CA SER A 142 -2.10 -5.50 -24.32
C SER A 142 -1.06 -5.74 -23.23
N ILE A 143 0.20 -5.89 -23.65
CA ILE A 143 1.34 -6.01 -22.74
C ILE A 143 2.41 -5.01 -23.17
N ILE A 144 2.82 -4.14 -22.25
CA ILE A 144 3.95 -3.23 -22.47
C ILE A 144 5.13 -3.72 -21.64
N ILE A 145 6.26 -3.96 -22.31
CA ILE A 145 7.56 -4.23 -21.72
C ILE A 145 8.28 -2.88 -21.65
N ALA A 146 8.45 -2.33 -20.46
CA ALA A 146 9.05 -1.02 -20.27
C ALA A 146 10.33 -1.12 -19.43
N THR A 147 11.37 -0.39 -19.84
CA THR A 147 12.55 -0.16 -19.02
C THR A 147 12.31 1.02 -18.05
N PRO A 148 12.95 1.07 -16.89
CA PRO A 148 12.85 2.23 -16.01
C PRO A 148 13.29 3.53 -16.68
N THR A 149 14.33 3.49 -17.51
CA THR A 149 14.83 4.63 -18.28
C THR A 149 13.77 5.15 -19.25
N TYR A 150 13.14 4.26 -20.00
CA TYR A 150 12.03 4.64 -20.90
C TYR A 150 10.88 5.32 -20.15
N ILE A 151 10.51 4.80 -18.98
CA ILE A 151 9.43 5.41 -18.17
C ILE A 151 9.80 6.85 -17.79
N VAL A 152 11.06 7.08 -17.38
CA VAL A 152 11.55 8.42 -17.02
C VAL A 152 11.56 9.34 -18.23
N GLU A 153 12.10 8.90 -19.36
CA GLU A 153 12.20 9.70 -20.59
C GLU A 153 10.83 10.05 -21.18
N LYS A 154 9.92 9.09 -21.20
CA LYS A 154 8.59 9.27 -21.83
C LYS A 154 7.58 10.00 -20.96
N PHE A 155 7.56 9.68 -19.67
CA PHE A 155 6.52 10.16 -18.74
C PHE A 155 7.08 11.10 -17.66
N GLY A 156 8.40 11.29 -17.62
CA GLY A 156 9.11 12.12 -16.66
C GLY A 156 9.53 11.37 -15.40
N GLU A 157 10.34 12.04 -14.59
CA GLU A 157 10.93 11.49 -13.37
C GLU A 157 9.89 10.93 -12.40
N PHE A 158 10.25 9.85 -11.74
CA PHE A 158 9.48 9.36 -10.60
C PHE A 158 9.50 10.42 -9.49
N GLY A 159 8.35 10.70 -8.90
CA GLY A 159 8.25 11.63 -7.80
C GLY A 159 9.17 11.26 -6.63
N LYS A 160 9.45 12.23 -5.74
CA LYS A 160 10.29 11.99 -4.55
C LYS A 160 9.78 10.77 -3.77
N PRO A 161 10.69 9.91 -3.27
CA PRO A 161 10.29 8.76 -2.46
C PRO A 161 9.46 9.20 -1.25
N THR A 162 8.27 8.63 -1.11
CA THR A 162 7.44 8.84 0.07
C THR A 162 7.77 7.78 1.10
N ILE A 163 8.27 8.20 2.27
CA ILE A 163 8.53 7.29 3.39
C ILE A 163 7.19 6.74 3.89
N LYS A 164 7.17 5.45 4.19
CA LYS A 164 6.02 4.73 4.73
C LYS A 164 6.44 3.96 5.97
N HIS A 165 5.86 4.34 7.10
CA HIS A 165 5.98 3.59 8.34
C HIS A 165 4.86 2.57 8.43
N GLN A 166 5.13 1.42 9.05
CA GLN A 166 4.16 0.35 9.18
C GLN A 166 4.10 -0.19 10.60
N LEU A 167 2.89 -0.43 11.09
CA LEU A 167 2.60 -1.08 12.35
C LEU A 167 2.14 -2.52 12.10
N LEU A 168 2.73 -3.49 12.79
CA LEU A 168 2.35 -4.90 12.71
C LEU A 168 1.37 -5.23 13.84
N ILE A 169 0.17 -5.64 13.47
CA ILE A 169 -0.84 -6.18 14.36
C ILE A 169 -0.86 -7.70 14.17
N SER A 170 -0.35 -8.46 15.13
CA SER A 170 -0.23 -9.91 15.01
C SER A 170 -1.62 -10.59 14.96
N SER A 171 -1.67 -11.78 14.36
CA SER A 171 -2.91 -12.57 14.32
C SER A 171 -3.43 -12.92 15.72
N LYS A 172 -2.52 -13.08 16.70
CA LYS A 172 -2.87 -13.32 18.09
C LYS A 172 -3.65 -12.14 18.68
N ILE A 173 -3.10 -10.92 18.54
CA ILE A 173 -3.75 -9.70 19.05
C ILE A 173 -5.07 -9.44 18.33
N ARG A 174 -5.14 -9.66 16.99
CA ARG A 174 -6.40 -9.55 16.27
C ARG A 174 -7.47 -10.48 16.83
N LYS A 175 -7.10 -11.73 17.12
CA LYS A 175 -8.02 -12.70 17.70
C LYS A 175 -8.47 -12.26 19.09
N GLU A 176 -7.58 -11.78 19.95
CA GLU A 176 -7.92 -11.24 21.27
C GLU A 176 -8.94 -10.09 21.18
N ILE A 177 -8.79 -9.19 20.20
CA ILE A 177 -9.76 -8.10 19.95
C ILE A 177 -11.10 -8.68 19.51
N TYR A 178 -11.13 -9.61 18.55
CA TYR A 178 -12.36 -10.18 18.02
C TYR A 178 -13.13 -11.01 19.05
N ASP A 179 -12.44 -11.65 19.98
CA ASP A 179 -13.01 -12.47 21.05
C ASP A 179 -13.42 -11.63 22.28
N SER A 180 -13.01 -10.34 22.36
CA SER A 180 -13.42 -9.44 23.46
C SER A 180 -14.89 -9.04 23.32
N ILE A 181 -15.53 -8.70 24.47
CA ILE A 181 -16.99 -8.42 24.53
C ILE A 181 -17.38 -7.27 23.61
N ASP A 182 -16.65 -6.16 23.67
CA ASP A 182 -16.93 -4.96 22.86
C ASP A 182 -16.14 -4.93 21.54
N LYS A 183 -15.28 -5.91 21.31
CA LYS A 183 -14.40 -6.00 20.12
C LYS A 183 -13.53 -4.76 19.91
N ILE A 184 -13.19 -4.08 21.01
CA ILE A 184 -12.41 -2.86 20.99
C ILE A 184 -11.20 -3.01 21.91
N MET A 185 -9.99 -2.83 21.36
CA MET A 185 -8.80 -2.57 22.15
C MET A 185 -8.67 -1.06 22.37
N PHE A 186 -8.55 -0.66 23.63
CA PHE A 186 -8.68 0.73 24.00
C PHE A 186 -7.61 1.15 25.01
N PHE A 187 -7.06 2.36 24.80
CA PHE A 187 -6.16 3.05 25.73
C PHE A 187 -6.65 4.46 25.96
N LYS A 188 -6.48 4.96 27.20
CA LYS A 188 -6.87 6.31 27.59
C LYS A 188 -6.03 7.36 26.85
N ASP A 189 -6.59 8.54 26.71
CA ASP A 189 -5.88 9.72 26.20
C ASP A 189 -4.60 10.00 26.99
N SER A 190 -3.59 10.55 26.32
CA SER A 190 -2.37 11.00 27.01
C SER A 190 -2.71 12.14 27.98
N LYS A 191 -2.02 12.17 29.13
CA LYS A 191 -2.23 13.23 30.14
C LYS A 191 -2.02 14.63 29.60
N LYS A 192 -1.17 14.76 28.58
CA LYS A 192 -0.85 16.03 27.92
C LYS A 192 -2.07 16.64 27.25
N LEU A 193 -3.00 15.83 26.75
CA LEU A 193 -4.21 16.29 26.08
C LEU A 193 -5.31 16.74 27.03
N SER A 194 -5.16 16.57 28.36
CA SER A 194 -6.23 16.80 29.36
C SER A 194 -6.90 18.18 29.26
N TYR A 195 -6.16 19.23 28.90
CA TYR A 195 -6.70 20.59 28.79
C TYR A 195 -7.48 20.83 27.50
N LEU A 196 -7.34 19.95 26.50
CA LEU A 196 -8.06 20.00 25.22
C LEU A 196 -9.33 19.14 25.26
N ILE A 197 -9.41 18.17 26.20
CA ILE A 197 -10.44 17.14 26.23
C ILE A 197 -11.71 17.63 26.92
N ARG A 198 -12.85 17.28 26.34
CA ARG A 198 -14.18 17.35 26.93
C ARG A 198 -14.78 15.97 27.08
N HIS A 199 -15.62 15.80 28.08
CA HIS A 199 -16.23 14.53 28.48
C HIS A 199 -17.72 14.42 28.19
N ASP A 200 -18.29 15.44 27.56
CA ASP A 200 -19.67 15.50 27.11
C ASP A 200 -19.74 15.59 25.59
N PHE A 201 -20.77 15.04 25.00
CA PHE A 201 -20.99 15.12 23.56
C PHE A 201 -21.76 16.39 23.21
N GLU A 202 -21.07 17.29 22.55
CA GLU A 202 -21.69 18.37 21.78
C GLU A 202 -21.16 18.33 20.35
N PRO A 203 -21.98 18.60 19.34
CA PRO A 203 -21.50 18.73 17.97
C PRO A 203 -20.33 19.72 17.88
N PRO A 204 -19.32 19.45 17.06
CA PRO A 204 -18.19 20.36 16.88
C PRO A 204 -18.65 21.71 16.37
N LYS A 205 -18.11 22.80 16.90
CA LYS A 205 -18.37 24.16 16.44
C LYS A 205 -17.46 24.60 15.30
N ASN A 206 -16.32 23.92 15.18
CA ASN A 206 -15.26 24.24 14.23
C ASN A 206 -15.19 23.19 13.12
N ASN A 207 -14.57 23.56 12.00
CA ASN A 207 -14.34 22.62 10.89
C ASN A 207 -13.33 21.54 11.34
N MET A 208 -13.46 20.33 10.79
CA MET A 208 -12.57 19.22 11.04
C MET A 208 -11.08 19.52 10.74
N THR A 209 -10.82 20.43 9.80
CA THR A 209 -9.47 20.83 9.34
C THR A 209 -8.82 21.90 10.22
N GLU A 210 -9.57 22.52 11.14
CA GLU A 210 -9.02 23.49 12.08
C GLU A 210 -8.18 22.80 13.17
N GLU A 211 -7.23 23.53 13.75
CA GLU A 211 -6.50 23.04 14.90
C GLU A 211 -7.42 22.89 16.11
N ALA A 212 -7.14 21.86 16.92
CA ALA A 212 -7.84 21.63 18.17
C ALA A 212 -7.66 22.79 19.16
N LYS A 213 -8.74 23.22 19.80
CA LYS A 213 -8.74 24.25 20.82
C LYS A 213 -9.06 23.65 22.20
N SER A 214 -8.84 24.44 23.26
CA SER A 214 -9.15 24.03 24.65
C SER A 214 -10.60 23.56 24.76
N ASN A 215 -10.81 22.39 25.38
CA ASN A 215 -12.11 21.79 25.62
C ASN A 215 -12.95 21.50 24.34
N GLU A 216 -12.28 21.11 23.25
CA GLU A 216 -12.94 20.76 21.98
C GLU A 216 -12.80 19.29 21.62
N ILE A 217 -11.73 18.63 22.03
CA ILE A 217 -11.46 17.24 21.67
C ILE A 217 -12.37 16.34 22.51
N LEU A 218 -13.17 15.49 21.85
CA LEU A 218 -13.94 14.46 22.54
C LEU A 218 -12.99 13.48 23.23
N SER A 219 -13.28 13.09 24.47
CA SER A 219 -12.48 12.05 25.12
C SER A 219 -12.51 10.75 24.31
N ILE A 220 -11.42 10.01 24.35
CA ILE A 220 -11.34 8.74 23.62
C ILE A 220 -12.33 7.71 24.18
N GLU A 221 -12.76 7.85 25.44
CA GLU A 221 -13.85 7.06 26.05
C GLU A 221 -15.19 7.31 25.38
N LEU A 222 -15.53 8.57 25.08
CA LEU A 222 -16.74 8.92 24.34
C LEU A 222 -16.68 8.34 22.92
N ILE A 223 -15.54 8.52 22.24
CA ILE A 223 -15.33 7.95 20.93
C ILE A 223 -15.49 6.42 20.97
N LYS A 224 -14.95 5.75 22.00
CA LYS A 224 -15.11 4.30 22.20
C LYS A 224 -16.58 3.90 22.22
N THR A 225 -17.41 4.60 23.01
CA THR A 225 -18.84 4.30 23.11
C THR A 225 -19.54 4.43 21.77
N MET A 226 -19.27 5.53 21.05
CA MET A 226 -19.88 5.80 19.74
C MET A 226 -19.50 4.76 18.68
N VAL A 227 -18.22 4.38 18.61
CA VAL A 227 -17.75 3.41 17.61
C VAL A 227 -18.20 1.98 17.94
N ALA A 228 -18.32 1.63 19.23
CA ALA A 228 -18.85 0.34 19.66
C ALA A 228 -20.29 0.12 19.13
N GLU A 229 -21.12 1.15 19.22
CA GLU A 229 -22.51 1.08 18.79
C GLU A 229 -22.69 1.12 17.26
N LYS A 230 -21.86 1.88 16.56
CA LYS A 230 -22.12 2.27 15.17
C LYS A 230 -21.14 1.71 14.14
N LEU A 231 -19.94 1.32 14.55
CA LEU A 231 -18.90 0.84 13.62
C LEU A 231 -18.68 -0.68 13.70
N ILE A 232 -18.79 -1.30 14.88
CA ILE A 232 -18.68 -2.76 14.97
C ILE A 232 -19.85 -3.40 14.22
N GLY A 233 -19.54 -4.33 13.30
CA GLY A 233 -20.50 -4.96 12.41
C GLY A 233 -20.89 -4.13 11.17
N PHE A 234 -20.41 -2.89 11.06
CA PHE A 234 -20.71 -2.05 9.89
C PHE A 234 -19.93 -2.55 8.67
N LYS A 235 -20.63 -2.67 7.53
CA LYS A 235 -20.01 -3.02 6.25
C LYS A 235 -19.49 -1.75 5.57
N LEU A 236 -18.17 -1.66 5.42
CA LEU A 236 -17.55 -0.63 4.61
C LEU A 236 -17.70 -1.00 3.13
N ALA A 237 -18.85 -0.69 2.56
CA ALA A 237 -19.05 -0.83 1.12
C ALA A 237 -18.12 0.14 0.39
N ALA A 238 -17.26 -0.38 -0.46
CA ALA A 238 -16.42 0.44 -1.33
C ALA A 238 -16.86 0.20 -2.77
N ASP A 239 -17.26 1.26 -3.45
CA ASP A 239 -17.41 1.24 -4.91
C ASP A 239 -16.06 1.05 -5.62
N SER A 240 -14.97 1.23 -4.88
CA SER A 240 -13.60 0.88 -5.29
C SER A 240 -12.69 0.73 -4.08
N THR A 241 -11.66 -0.13 -4.19
CA THR A 241 -10.68 -0.40 -3.11
C THR A 241 -9.88 0.83 -2.64
N LYS A 242 -9.87 1.92 -3.39
CA LYS A 242 -9.25 3.19 -2.99
C LYS A 242 -10.10 3.95 -1.97
N ASN A 243 -11.39 3.68 -1.89
CA ASN A 243 -12.36 4.52 -1.18
C ASN A 243 -12.74 3.99 0.20
N ARG A 244 -12.28 2.78 0.62
CA ARG A 244 -12.61 2.25 1.96
C ARG A 244 -12.07 3.13 3.10
N GLY A 245 -10.87 3.68 2.95
CA GLY A 245 -10.30 4.64 3.91
C GLY A 245 -11.22 5.86 4.03
N GLN A 246 -11.53 6.49 2.90
CA GLN A 246 -12.41 7.65 2.85
C GLN A 246 -13.84 7.35 3.33
N ALA A 247 -14.37 6.16 3.05
CA ALA A 247 -15.68 5.74 3.56
C ALA A 247 -15.68 5.62 5.09
N LEU A 248 -14.60 5.09 5.68
CA LEU A 248 -14.43 5.04 7.12
C LEU A 248 -14.26 6.43 7.72
N GLU A 249 -13.40 7.28 7.14
CA GLU A 249 -13.20 8.67 7.57
C GLU A 249 -14.52 9.43 7.59
N ARG A 250 -15.31 9.36 6.50
CA ARG A 250 -16.65 9.98 6.42
C ARG A 250 -17.56 9.46 7.53
N LYS A 251 -17.57 8.16 7.75
CA LYS A 251 -18.42 7.56 8.79
C LYS A 251 -18.00 7.99 10.20
N VAL A 252 -16.70 8.12 10.44
CA VAL A 252 -16.16 8.64 11.71
C VAL A 252 -16.53 10.12 11.88
N LEU A 253 -16.40 10.94 10.83
CA LEU A 253 -16.80 12.37 10.89
C LEU A 253 -18.30 12.52 11.23
N GLU A 254 -19.18 11.74 10.57
CA GLU A 254 -20.62 11.73 10.89
C GLU A 254 -20.86 11.37 12.37
N LEU A 255 -20.18 10.35 12.88
CA LEU A 255 -20.30 9.94 14.29
C LEU A 255 -19.85 11.04 15.26
N LEU A 256 -18.80 11.76 14.91
CA LEU A 256 -18.28 12.87 15.71
C LEU A 256 -19.11 14.15 15.58
N GLY A 257 -20.12 14.17 14.68
CA GLY A 257 -21.05 15.29 14.48
C GLY A 257 -20.57 16.33 13.49
N TYR A 258 -19.57 16.02 12.66
CA TYR A 258 -19.13 16.91 11.58
C TYR A 258 -20.03 16.76 10.33
N SER A 259 -20.25 17.89 9.63
CA SER A 259 -20.77 17.88 8.26
C SER A 259 -19.58 17.73 7.31
N SER A 260 -19.40 16.56 6.68
CA SER A 260 -18.31 16.35 5.74
C SER A 260 -18.72 16.73 4.32
N SER A 261 -17.92 17.57 3.67
CA SER A 261 -17.93 17.71 2.22
C SER A 261 -16.89 16.77 1.60
N ASP A 262 -17.07 16.37 0.33
CA ASP A 262 -16.07 15.53 -0.35
C ASP A 262 -14.70 16.22 -0.51
N SER A 263 -14.66 17.56 -0.49
CA SER A 263 -13.43 18.34 -0.54
C SER A 263 -12.59 18.22 0.73
N ASP A 264 -13.23 18.10 1.89
CA ASP A 264 -12.53 17.99 3.18
C ASP A 264 -11.77 16.66 3.31
N LEU A 265 -12.34 15.56 2.78
CA LEU A 265 -11.70 14.25 2.75
C LEU A 265 -10.49 14.15 1.80
N LEU A 266 -10.34 15.07 0.88
CA LEU A 266 -9.23 15.12 -0.08
C LEU A 266 -8.05 15.96 0.41
N TYR A 267 -8.18 16.61 1.56
CA TYR A 267 -7.16 17.53 2.07
C TYR A 267 -5.82 16.83 2.39
N GLY A 268 -5.85 15.52 2.70
CA GLY A 268 -4.65 14.72 2.94
C GLY A 268 -3.82 15.21 4.11
N ALA A 269 -4.47 15.79 5.12
CA ALA A 269 -3.84 16.24 6.36
C ALA A 269 -3.32 15.07 7.20
N PHE A 270 -2.48 15.38 8.17
CA PHE A 270 -2.15 14.49 9.26
C PHE A 270 -2.27 15.27 10.58
N PRO A 271 -3.04 14.75 11.53
CA PRO A 271 -3.94 13.58 11.41
C PRO A 271 -5.13 13.83 10.47
N ASP A 272 -5.86 12.76 10.06
CA ASP A 272 -7.00 12.84 9.14
C ASP A 272 -8.10 13.80 9.65
N ILE A 273 -8.29 13.91 10.97
CA ILE A 273 -9.21 14.84 11.65
C ILE A 273 -8.42 15.74 12.62
N PRO A 274 -7.79 16.83 12.12
CA PRO A 274 -6.93 17.70 12.92
C PRO A 274 -7.62 18.25 14.18
N ASN A 275 -8.87 18.70 14.08
CA ASN A 275 -9.62 19.25 15.19
C ASN A 275 -9.85 18.25 16.35
N GLN A 276 -9.74 16.96 16.07
CA GLN A 276 -9.84 15.89 17.05
C GLN A 276 -8.51 15.18 17.33
N LEU A 277 -7.41 15.61 16.72
CA LEU A 277 -6.11 14.94 16.76
C LEU A 277 -6.24 13.42 16.44
N LEU A 278 -7.12 13.06 15.50
CA LEU A 278 -7.51 11.68 15.24
C LEU A 278 -7.10 11.26 13.84
N GLU A 279 -6.26 10.23 13.77
CA GLU A 279 -5.88 9.52 12.55
C GLU A 279 -6.76 8.28 12.37
N VAL A 280 -7.35 8.10 11.21
CA VAL A 280 -8.29 7.02 10.92
C VAL A 280 -7.68 6.04 9.93
N LYS A 281 -7.65 4.76 10.26
CA LYS A 281 -7.09 3.72 9.40
C LYS A 281 -8.04 2.54 9.28
N VAL A 282 -8.16 2.01 8.07
CA VAL A 282 -8.82 0.73 7.81
C VAL A 282 -7.81 -0.33 7.42
N GLN A 283 -7.94 -1.53 7.97
CA GLN A 283 -6.95 -2.57 7.74
C GLN A 283 -7.56 -3.98 7.68
N ASP A 284 -7.29 -4.67 6.58
CA ASP A 284 -7.69 -6.06 6.32
C ASP A 284 -6.53 -7.05 6.43
N THR A 285 -5.30 -6.58 6.62
CA THR A 285 -4.08 -7.39 6.73
C THR A 285 -3.40 -7.19 8.08
N GLN A 286 -2.27 -7.85 8.32
CA GLN A 286 -1.53 -7.69 9.58
C GLN A 286 -0.79 -6.36 9.70
N THR A 287 -0.49 -5.68 8.61
CA THR A 287 0.27 -4.43 8.60
C THR A 287 -0.62 -3.23 8.30
N VAL A 288 -0.57 -2.21 9.16
CA VAL A 288 -1.20 -0.90 8.97
C VAL A 288 -0.17 0.07 8.41
N ASP A 289 -0.50 0.78 7.33
CA ASP A 289 0.32 1.86 6.78
C ASP A 289 0.04 3.15 7.57
N LEU A 290 1.00 3.59 8.37
CA LEU A 290 0.92 4.82 9.15
C LEU A 290 1.30 6.07 8.34
N GLY A 291 1.74 5.91 7.09
CA GLY A 291 2.13 7.01 6.24
C GLY A 291 3.51 7.58 6.55
N LYS A 292 3.63 8.90 6.43
CA LYS A 292 4.88 9.65 6.64
C LYS A 292 5.23 9.80 8.12
N PHE A 293 4.22 10.01 8.96
CA PHE A 293 4.37 10.21 10.39
C PHE A 293 4.09 8.91 11.14
N SER A 294 4.94 8.59 12.09
CA SER A 294 4.83 7.37 12.89
C SER A 294 5.12 7.68 14.35
N PRO A 295 4.30 7.18 15.27
CA PRO A 295 4.58 7.29 16.69
C PRO A 295 5.66 6.30 17.19
N GLU A 296 6.44 5.71 16.31
CA GLU A 296 7.69 5.01 16.67
C GLU A 296 8.71 6.00 17.25
N LYS A 297 8.66 7.25 16.77
CA LYS A 297 9.51 8.34 17.23
C LYS A 297 8.68 9.57 17.51
N GLU A 298 9.02 10.25 18.59
CA GLU A 298 8.38 11.51 18.92
C GLU A 298 8.81 12.59 17.93
N THR A 299 7.85 13.17 17.23
CA THR A 299 8.04 14.24 16.25
C THR A 299 6.94 15.27 16.42
N ILE A 300 7.29 16.56 16.47
CA ILE A 300 6.32 17.64 16.62
C ILE A 300 5.42 17.69 15.37
N ILE A 301 4.11 17.72 15.59
CA ILE A 301 3.07 17.84 14.56
C ILE A 301 2.42 19.22 14.59
N ILE A 302 2.11 19.73 15.76
CA ILE A 302 1.51 21.07 15.94
C ILE A 302 2.39 21.84 16.94
N GLU A 303 3.14 22.80 16.43
CA GLU A 303 4.18 23.53 17.18
C GLU A 303 3.61 24.36 18.33
N ASN A 304 2.57 25.16 18.07
CA ASN A 304 1.95 26.07 19.06
C ASN A 304 1.31 25.34 20.25
N LEU A 305 0.89 24.09 20.09
CA LEU A 305 0.34 23.23 21.13
C LEU A 305 1.37 22.22 21.66
N ASN A 306 2.56 22.19 21.08
CA ASN A 306 3.58 21.19 21.34
C ASN A 306 3.07 19.74 21.21
N ILE A 307 2.10 19.50 20.29
CA ILE A 307 1.53 18.18 20.01
C ILE A 307 2.50 17.40 19.15
N THR A 308 2.77 16.16 19.55
CA THR A 308 3.70 15.27 18.87
C THR A 308 2.97 14.04 18.30
N THR A 309 3.68 13.22 17.54
CA THR A 309 3.18 11.91 17.05
C THR A 309 2.68 11.01 18.18
N PHE A 310 3.19 11.18 19.41
CA PHE A 310 2.76 10.42 20.59
C PHE A 310 1.38 10.83 21.07
N ASP A 311 1.01 12.08 20.87
CA ASP A 311 -0.28 12.64 21.29
C ASP A 311 -1.40 12.41 20.27
N ILE A 312 -1.04 12.13 19.00
CA ILE A 312 -2.03 11.81 17.97
C ILE A 312 -2.75 10.52 18.34
N ARG A 313 -4.07 10.55 18.25
CA ARG A 313 -4.95 9.41 18.55
C ARG A 313 -5.21 8.62 17.27
N TYR A 314 -5.26 7.31 17.36
CA TYR A 314 -5.48 6.40 16.23
C TYR A 314 -6.78 5.63 16.41
N LEU A 315 -7.63 5.66 15.40
CA LEU A 315 -8.76 4.77 15.22
C LEU A 315 -8.41 3.81 14.07
N ILE A 316 -8.15 2.54 14.40
CA ILE A 316 -7.81 1.53 13.41
C ILE A 316 -8.94 0.51 13.35
N ALA A 317 -9.73 0.52 12.26
CA ALA A 317 -10.78 -0.45 12.02
C ALA A 317 -10.19 -1.70 11.36
N LEU A 318 -10.34 -2.84 12.02
CA LEU A 318 -9.94 -4.15 11.52
C LEU A 318 -11.09 -4.78 10.77
N THR A 319 -10.95 -4.89 9.45
CA THR A 319 -12.00 -5.42 8.58
C THR A 319 -11.72 -6.84 8.13
N ASN A 320 -12.78 -7.58 7.92
CA ASN A 320 -12.72 -8.88 7.26
C ASN A 320 -12.47 -8.67 5.75
N PRO A 321 -11.45 -9.30 5.17
CA PRO A 321 -11.11 -9.10 3.76
C PRO A 321 -12.14 -9.68 2.77
N GLN A 322 -13.04 -10.56 3.21
CA GLN A 322 -14.07 -11.19 2.38
C GLN A 322 -15.41 -10.45 2.47
N THR A 323 -15.83 -10.12 3.70
CA THR A 323 -17.14 -9.51 3.96
C THR A 323 -17.11 -7.99 4.00
N GLU A 324 -15.92 -7.40 4.18
CA GLU A 324 -15.70 -5.95 4.36
C GLU A 324 -16.34 -5.37 5.64
N ILE A 325 -16.75 -6.26 6.55
CA ILE A 325 -17.33 -5.89 7.84
C ILE A 325 -16.22 -5.52 8.82
N ILE A 326 -16.44 -4.49 9.63
CA ILE A 326 -15.57 -4.12 10.75
C ILE A 326 -15.79 -5.13 11.88
N GLU A 327 -14.80 -5.95 12.14
CA GLU A 327 -14.84 -7.01 13.16
C GLU A 327 -14.15 -6.61 14.46
N GLY A 328 -13.36 -5.54 14.46
CA GLY A 328 -12.69 -5.03 15.64
C GLY A 328 -12.15 -3.63 15.42
N ILE A 329 -11.91 -2.91 16.52
CA ILE A 329 -11.38 -1.54 16.50
C ILE A 329 -10.26 -1.42 17.52
N ILE A 330 -9.23 -0.63 17.18
CA ILE A 330 -8.18 -0.19 18.07
C ILE A 330 -8.34 1.32 18.24
N LEU A 331 -8.45 1.78 19.48
CA LEU A 331 -8.44 3.20 19.86
C LEU A 331 -7.27 3.43 20.79
N SER A 332 -6.30 4.24 20.37
CA SER A 332 -5.06 4.41 21.12
C SER A 332 -4.41 5.76 20.85
N PRO A 333 -3.86 6.46 21.85
CA PRO A 333 -2.87 7.48 21.58
C PRO A 333 -1.59 6.86 20.98
N GLY A 334 -0.85 7.64 20.22
CA GLY A 334 0.36 7.17 19.53
C GLY A 334 1.40 6.56 20.46
N GLU A 335 1.59 7.18 21.65
CA GLU A 335 2.55 6.70 22.66
C GLU A 335 2.29 5.25 23.11
N LYS A 336 1.05 4.77 23.05
CA LYS A 336 0.65 3.42 23.49
C LYS A 336 0.72 2.36 22.41
N LEU A 337 0.79 2.74 21.14
CA LEU A 337 0.82 1.76 20.06
C LEU A 337 2.03 0.82 20.14
N GLY A 338 3.21 1.34 20.49
CA GLY A 338 4.43 0.55 20.62
C GLY A 338 4.47 -0.40 21.82
N GLU A 339 3.57 -0.23 22.81
CA GLU A 339 3.50 -1.12 23.98
C GLU A 339 2.87 -2.48 23.64
N VAL A 340 2.00 -2.53 22.62
CA VAL A 340 1.24 -3.73 22.25
C VAL A 340 1.57 -4.21 20.85
N PHE A 341 1.88 -3.31 19.95
CA PHE A 341 2.18 -3.61 18.56
C PHE A 341 3.65 -3.41 18.24
N SER A 342 4.12 -4.04 17.18
CA SER A 342 5.50 -3.90 16.74
C SER A 342 5.57 -2.97 15.52
N TYR A 343 6.46 -1.98 15.56
CA TYR A 343 6.79 -1.24 14.35
C TYR A 343 7.65 -2.11 13.42
N VAL A 344 7.40 -2.00 12.14
CA VAL A 344 8.26 -2.64 11.15
C VAL A 344 9.53 -1.80 11.04
N SER A 345 10.65 -2.35 11.51
CA SER A 345 11.93 -1.66 11.65
C SER A 345 12.53 -1.10 10.37
N ASP A 346 12.15 -1.68 9.21
CA ASP A 346 12.65 -1.23 7.91
C ASP A 346 11.70 -0.18 7.34
N GLN A 347 12.15 1.05 7.25
CA GLN A 347 11.43 2.10 6.53
C GLN A 347 11.17 1.64 5.09
N SER A 348 9.90 1.63 4.69
CA SER A 348 9.52 1.42 3.30
C SER A 348 9.31 2.77 2.63
N TYR A 349 9.75 2.91 1.39
CA TYR A 349 9.41 4.07 0.58
C TYR A 349 8.85 3.63 -0.77
N LYS A 350 8.06 4.49 -1.40
CA LYS A 350 7.53 4.25 -2.74
C LYS A 350 7.79 5.46 -3.64
N CYS A 351 8.13 5.15 -4.87
CA CYS A 351 8.15 6.10 -5.97
C CYS A 351 6.92 5.87 -6.85
N GLN A 352 6.37 6.93 -7.42
CA GLN A 352 5.15 6.85 -8.22
C GLN A 352 5.31 7.62 -9.53
N ARG A 353 4.71 7.07 -10.62
CA ARG A 353 4.58 7.74 -11.89
C ARG A 353 3.24 7.41 -12.54
N LEU A 354 2.55 8.44 -13.02
CA LEU A 354 1.32 8.29 -13.80
C LEU A 354 1.69 7.98 -15.25
N ILE A 355 1.06 6.94 -15.80
CA ILE A 355 1.17 6.53 -17.20
C ILE A 355 -0.22 6.71 -17.80
N PRO A 356 -0.39 7.51 -18.86
CA PRO A 356 -1.67 7.70 -19.53
C PRO A 356 -2.26 6.37 -20.01
N MET A 357 -3.58 6.23 -19.95
CA MET A 357 -4.24 4.98 -20.34
C MET A 357 -4.26 4.77 -21.85
N ASP A 358 -4.24 5.83 -22.63
CA ASP A 358 -4.25 5.82 -24.09
C ASP A 358 -3.12 5.00 -24.72
N ILE A 359 -1.95 4.97 -24.07
CA ILE A 359 -0.84 4.14 -24.53
C ILE A 359 -1.18 2.65 -24.52
N PHE A 360 -1.97 2.18 -23.57
CA PHE A 360 -2.39 0.79 -23.51
C PHE A 360 -3.48 0.48 -24.55
N GLU A 361 -4.34 1.44 -24.82
CA GLU A 361 -5.39 1.28 -25.84
C GLU A 361 -4.84 1.37 -27.26
N LYS A 362 -3.84 2.22 -27.50
CA LYS A 362 -3.14 2.35 -28.78
C LYS A 362 -2.56 1.01 -29.26
N TYR A 363 -2.04 0.21 -28.34
CA TYR A 363 -1.40 -1.08 -28.63
C TYR A 363 -2.27 -2.28 -28.25
N LYS A 364 -3.59 -2.11 -28.32
CA LYS A 364 -4.53 -3.22 -28.09
C LYS A 364 -4.27 -4.37 -29.07
N GLY A 365 -4.18 -5.60 -28.55
CA GLY A 365 -3.86 -6.80 -29.31
C GLY A 365 -2.36 -7.08 -29.45
N GLU A 366 -1.50 -6.28 -28.86
CA GLU A 366 -0.06 -6.36 -29.07
C GLU A 366 0.75 -6.51 -27.77
N VAL A 367 1.96 -7.04 -27.94
CA VAL A 367 3.05 -6.91 -26.97
C VAL A 367 4.07 -5.96 -27.56
N VAL A 368 4.38 -4.88 -26.86
CA VAL A 368 5.29 -3.83 -27.34
C VAL A 368 6.40 -3.53 -26.32
N ILE A 369 7.54 -3.07 -26.83
CA ILE A 369 8.71 -2.70 -26.02
C ILE A 369 8.89 -1.19 -26.11
N ASN A 370 8.94 -0.49 -24.97
CA ASN A 370 9.19 0.95 -24.89
C ASN A 370 8.43 1.74 -25.99
N PRO A 371 7.09 1.67 -26.05
CA PRO A 371 6.32 2.19 -27.19
C PRO A 371 6.32 3.72 -27.24
N ASP A 372 6.24 4.27 -28.45
CA ASP A 372 6.20 5.72 -28.73
C ASP A 372 4.87 6.39 -28.32
#